data_424e39aa0a44c6d73e32acb2dca13895
#
_entry.id   424e39aa0a44c6d73e32acb2dca13895
#
_cell.length_a   1.000
_cell.length_b   1.000
_cell.length_c   1.000
_cell.angle_alpha   90.00
_cell.angle_beta   90.00
_cell.angle_gamma   90.00
#
_symmetry.space_group_name_H-M   'P 1'
#
loop_
_entity.id
_entity.type
_entity.pdbx_description
1 polymer ?
#
loop_
_entity_poly.entity_id
_entity_poly.type
_entity_poly.pdbx_seq_one_letter_code
_entity_poly.pdbx_strand_id
1 'polypeptide(L)'
;AIKAAKPKWYMGYSDNTNFTFLLTTICDVASIYGPCAGTFGMEPWDESIEDCFSLFTGKKLTMQSYPLWEKEGLRDEEHPLEPYNLTEQSLVRGFLTQKDRAGEVQAVETEGTIEFKGRLIGGCMDCLVNLTGTKFDQVKSFNERYKEDGIIWYLESCDLNVFGIRRAIWQMIHAGWFEHV
;
A
#
# COMPACT_ATOMS: atom_id res chain seq x y z
N ALA A 1 -21.09 -4.94 13.20
CA ALA A 1 -21.90 -4.30 12.16
C ALA A 1 -21.28 -4.46 10.78
N ILE A 2 -20.01 -4.04 10.54
CA ILE A 2 -19.37 -4.07 9.20
C ILE A 2 -19.32 -5.47 8.62
N LYS A 3 -18.89 -6.49 9.39
CA LYS A 3 -18.86 -7.90 8.92
C LYS A 3 -20.21 -8.45 8.45
N ALA A 4 -21.31 -7.88 8.90
CA ALA A 4 -22.67 -8.31 8.54
C ALA A 4 -23.30 -7.45 7.42
N ALA A 5 -22.62 -6.40 6.99
CA ALA A 5 -23.10 -5.55 5.90
C ALA A 5 -22.74 -6.16 4.53
N LYS A 6 -23.50 -5.80 3.51
CA LYS A 6 -23.07 -6.11 2.13
C LYS A 6 -21.71 -5.43 1.87
N PRO A 7 -20.74 -6.15 1.31
CA PRO A 7 -19.45 -5.56 0.92
C PRO A 7 -19.66 -4.35 0.01
N LYS A 8 -18.87 -3.31 0.28
CA LYS A 8 -18.79 -2.09 -0.54
C LYS A 8 -17.33 -1.74 -0.67
N TRP A 9 -16.95 -1.15 -1.79
CA TRP A 9 -15.65 -0.57 -1.94
C TRP A 9 -15.46 0.59 -0.95
N TYR A 10 -14.34 0.58 -0.28
CA TYR A 10 -13.80 1.71 0.46
C TYR A 10 -12.40 1.97 -0.03
N MET A 11 -12.07 3.21 -0.31
CA MET A 11 -10.81 3.62 -0.89
C MET A 11 -10.27 4.87 -0.20
N GLY A 12 -8.96 4.90 -0.05
CA GLY A 12 -8.21 6.04 0.47
C GLY A 12 -6.78 5.64 0.78
N TYR A 13 -5.88 6.60 0.87
CA TYR A 13 -4.49 6.44 1.29
C TYR A 13 -4.21 7.23 2.57
N SER A 14 -2.96 7.23 3.05
CA SER A 14 -2.53 7.96 4.24
C SER A 14 -3.33 7.56 5.48
N ASP A 15 -3.94 8.46 6.21
CA ASP A 15 -4.75 8.20 7.42
C ASP A 15 -5.91 7.22 7.21
N ASN A 16 -6.40 7.08 5.97
CA ASN A 16 -7.40 6.06 5.66
C ASN A 16 -6.88 4.63 5.89
N THR A 17 -5.56 4.43 6.02
CA THR A 17 -4.95 3.17 6.45
C THR A 17 -5.59 2.66 7.73
N ASN A 18 -5.91 3.54 8.68
CA ASN A 18 -6.59 3.17 9.92
C ASN A 18 -7.95 2.50 9.71
N PHE A 19 -8.53 2.60 8.53
CA PHE A 19 -9.78 1.93 8.17
C PHE A 19 -9.58 0.86 7.10
N THR A 20 -8.88 1.13 6.01
CA THR A 20 -8.65 0.17 4.91
C THR A 20 -7.94 -1.08 5.41
N PHE A 21 -6.91 -0.92 6.22
CA PHE A 21 -6.16 -2.03 6.81
C PHE A 21 -7.01 -2.89 7.75
N LEU A 22 -7.82 -2.25 8.59
CA LEU A 22 -8.69 -2.96 9.52
C LEU A 22 -9.89 -3.65 8.83
N LEU A 23 -10.39 -3.09 7.72
CA LEU A 23 -11.38 -3.78 6.89
C LEU A 23 -10.83 -5.11 6.39
N THR A 24 -9.58 -5.13 5.95
CA THR A 24 -8.93 -6.33 5.43
C THR A 24 -8.58 -7.30 6.56
N THR A 25 -7.85 -6.87 7.58
CA THR A 25 -7.29 -7.77 8.59
C THR A 25 -8.33 -8.26 9.61
N ILE A 26 -9.31 -7.44 9.99
CA ILE A 26 -10.34 -7.78 10.97
C ILE A 26 -11.62 -8.26 10.30
N CYS A 27 -12.09 -7.54 9.27
CA CYS A 27 -13.41 -7.80 8.68
C CYS A 27 -13.36 -8.77 7.50
N ASP A 28 -12.18 -9.07 6.98
CA ASP A 28 -11.96 -9.93 5.81
C ASP A 28 -12.67 -9.40 4.55
N VAL A 29 -12.60 -8.09 4.37
CA VAL A 29 -13.20 -7.36 3.27
C VAL A 29 -12.11 -6.61 2.52
N ALA A 30 -12.03 -6.80 1.21
CA ALA A 30 -11.08 -6.07 0.38
C ALA A 30 -11.37 -4.55 0.41
N SER A 31 -10.30 -3.78 0.42
CA SER A 31 -10.33 -2.32 0.29
C SER A 31 -9.32 -1.87 -0.76
N ILE A 32 -9.40 -0.64 -1.20
CA ILE A 32 -8.48 -0.08 -2.19
C ILE A 32 -7.60 0.97 -1.49
N TYR A 33 -6.29 0.75 -1.52
CA TYR A 33 -5.33 1.79 -1.15
C TYR A 33 -5.07 2.64 -2.39
N GLY A 34 -5.69 3.79 -2.45
CA GLY A 34 -5.71 4.60 -3.67
C GLY A 34 -6.26 6.00 -3.41
N PRO A 35 -6.59 6.77 -4.46
CA PRO A 35 -6.96 8.17 -4.36
C PRO A 35 -8.07 8.46 -3.35
N CYS A 36 -7.93 9.55 -2.62
CA CYS A 36 -9.00 10.09 -1.79
C CYS A 36 -10.03 10.86 -2.67
N ALA A 37 -11.23 11.10 -2.12
CA ALA A 37 -12.30 11.75 -2.86
C ALA A 37 -11.91 13.09 -3.50
N GLY A 38 -11.09 13.89 -2.81
CA GLY A 38 -10.59 15.17 -3.34
C GLY A 38 -9.74 15.05 -4.60
N THR A 39 -9.09 13.92 -4.84
CA THR A 39 -8.29 13.70 -6.03
C THR A 39 -9.14 13.62 -7.29
N PHE A 40 -10.37 13.11 -7.19
CA PHE A 40 -11.33 13.04 -8.30
C PHE A 40 -11.89 14.41 -8.72
N GLY A 41 -11.52 15.47 -8.01
CA GLY A 41 -11.88 16.83 -8.38
C GLY A 41 -10.98 17.45 -9.47
N MET A 42 -9.85 16.79 -9.84
CA MET A 42 -8.99 17.35 -10.89
C MET A 42 -9.66 17.31 -12.26
N GLU A 43 -9.30 18.25 -13.13
CA GLU A 43 -9.82 18.32 -14.49
C GLU A 43 -8.74 18.80 -15.46
N PRO A 44 -8.36 18.01 -16.51
CA PRO A 44 -8.85 16.65 -16.76
C PRO A 44 -8.31 15.62 -15.76
N TRP A 45 -8.98 14.46 -15.67
CA TRP A 45 -8.45 13.34 -14.89
C TRP A 45 -7.13 12.84 -15.49
N ASP A 46 -6.19 12.55 -14.63
CA ASP A 46 -4.99 11.81 -15.00
C ASP A 46 -5.33 10.33 -15.28
N GLU A 47 -4.53 9.65 -16.11
CA GLU A 47 -4.70 8.25 -16.44
C GLU A 47 -4.80 7.36 -15.19
N SER A 48 -4.03 7.65 -14.14
CA SER A 48 -4.07 6.91 -12.89
C SER A 48 -5.43 6.99 -12.17
N ILE A 49 -6.12 8.11 -12.30
CA ILE A 49 -7.45 8.32 -11.72
C ILE A 49 -8.52 7.63 -12.57
N GLU A 50 -8.40 7.69 -13.89
CA GLU A 50 -9.29 6.94 -14.81
C GLU A 50 -9.17 5.44 -14.60
N ASP A 51 -7.95 4.93 -14.44
CA ASP A 51 -7.67 3.53 -14.16
C ASP A 51 -8.26 3.09 -12.82
N CYS A 52 -8.07 3.90 -11.79
CA CYS A 52 -8.65 3.63 -10.48
C CYS A 52 -10.18 3.58 -10.55
N PHE A 53 -10.82 4.52 -11.24
CA PHE A 53 -12.26 4.51 -11.46
C PHE A 53 -12.71 3.27 -12.25
N SER A 54 -11.93 2.85 -13.23
CA SER A 54 -12.20 1.65 -14.05
C SER A 54 -12.09 0.38 -13.21
N LEU A 55 -11.14 0.32 -12.25
CA LEU A 55 -10.97 -0.80 -11.33
C LEU A 55 -12.24 -1.02 -10.49
N PHE A 56 -12.71 -0.02 -9.77
CA PHE A 56 -13.85 -0.21 -8.87
C PHE A 56 -15.21 -0.23 -9.58
N THR A 57 -15.28 0.13 -10.86
CA THR A 57 -16.45 -0.13 -11.71
C THR A 57 -16.38 -1.48 -12.42
N GLY A 58 -15.30 -2.25 -12.24
CA GLY A 58 -15.11 -3.57 -12.82
C GLY A 58 -14.77 -3.55 -14.31
N LYS A 59 -14.43 -2.41 -14.88
CA LYS A 59 -14.02 -2.29 -16.29
C LYS A 59 -12.58 -2.69 -16.54
N LYS A 60 -11.72 -2.54 -15.54
CA LYS A 60 -10.30 -2.89 -15.57
C LYS A 60 -9.97 -3.68 -14.30
N LEU A 61 -9.25 -4.80 -14.42
CA LEU A 61 -8.88 -5.64 -13.28
C LEU A 61 -7.37 -5.67 -13.03
N THR A 62 -6.60 -5.00 -13.87
CA THR A 62 -5.14 -4.89 -13.75
C THR A 62 -4.76 -3.45 -13.58
N MET A 63 -3.82 -3.20 -12.67
CA MET A 63 -3.20 -1.88 -12.48
C MET A 63 -1.74 -1.95 -12.91
N GLN A 64 -1.18 -0.81 -13.27
CA GLN A 64 0.20 -0.66 -13.67
C GLN A 64 0.86 0.51 -12.92
N SER A 65 2.18 0.53 -12.89
CA SER A 65 2.94 1.71 -12.47
C SER A 65 2.92 2.75 -13.58
N TYR A 66 2.93 4.02 -13.19
CA TYR A 66 3.00 5.14 -14.13
C TYR A 66 4.44 5.66 -14.20
N PRO A 67 4.89 6.14 -15.39
CA PRO A 67 6.28 6.50 -15.62
C PRO A 67 6.69 7.79 -14.89
N LEU A 68 5.73 8.64 -14.55
CA LEU A 68 5.98 9.93 -13.92
C LEU A 68 5.24 10.07 -12.60
N TRP A 69 5.77 10.93 -11.73
CA TRP A 69 5.11 11.34 -10.50
C TRP A 69 5.27 12.85 -10.25
N GLU A 70 4.40 13.38 -9.42
CA GLU A 70 4.36 14.79 -9.05
C GLU A 70 5.24 15.05 -7.83
N LYS A 71 6.26 15.89 -7.97
CA LYS A 71 7.08 16.33 -6.85
C LYS A 71 6.48 17.54 -6.13
N GLU A 72 5.95 18.48 -6.90
CA GLU A 72 5.30 19.67 -6.38
C GLU A 72 3.95 19.82 -7.07
N GLY A 73 2.87 19.75 -6.28
CA GLY A 73 1.52 19.97 -6.78
C GLY A 73 1.28 21.45 -7.07
N LEU A 74 0.54 21.71 -8.14
CA LEU A 74 0.13 23.09 -8.52
C LEU A 74 -1.29 23.40 -8.03
N ARG A 75 -2.00 22.42 -7.47
CA ARG A 75 -3.34 22.62 -6.93
C ARG A 75 -3.29 23.47 -5.66
N ASP A 76 -4.10 24.52 -5.65
CA ASP A 76 -4.30 25.42 -4.52
C ASP A 76 -5.78 25.82 -4.38
N GLU A 77 -6.08 26.80 -3.52
CA GLU A 77 -7.44 27.30 -3.32
C GLU A 77 -7.97 28.08 -4.54
N GLU A 78 -7.09 28.69 -5.34
CA GLU A 78 -7.46 29.45 -6.54
C GLU A 78 -7.60 28.53 -7.76
N HIS A 79 -6.86 27.40 -7.76
CA HIS A 79 -6.82 26.40 -8.83
C HIS A 79 -7.16 25.00 -8.29
N PRO A 80 -8.39 24.79 -7.75
CA PRO A 80 -8.71 23.53 -7.05
C PRO A 80 -8.86 22.32 -7.96
N LEU A 81 -8.97 22.52 -9.27
CA LEU A 81 -9.13 21.44 -10.25
C LEU A 81 -7.82 21.10 -10.98
N GLU A 82 -6.73 21.78 -10.66
CA GLU A 82 -5.45 21.60 -11.34
C GLU A 82 -5.03 20.12 -11.35
N PRO A 83 -4.66 19.56 -12.53
CA PRO A 83 -4.19 18.18 -12.65
C PRO A 83 -2.80 18.01 -12.04
N TYR A 84 -2.32 16.77 -12.00
CA TYR A 84 -0.97 16.47 -11.52
C TYR A 84 0.11 17.16 -12.34
N ASN A 85 1.08 17.74 -11.67
CA ASN A 85 2.31 18.31 -12.24
C ASN A 85 3.38 17.21 -12.35
N LEU A 86 3.25 16.32 -13.34
CA LEU A 86 4.09 15.14 -13.52
C LEU A 86 5.47 15.52 -14.08
N THR A 87 6.43 15.81 -13.21
CA THR A 87 7.78 16.29 -13.58
C THR A 87 8.88 15.26 -13.36
N GLU A 88 8.68 14.27 -12.48
CA GLU A 88 9.73 13.36 -12.08
C GLU A 88 9.48 11.95 -12.61
N GLN A 89 10.56 11.23 -12.95
CA GLN A 89 10.47 9.85 -13.39
C GLN A 89 10.30 8.89 -12.19
N SER A 90 9.38 7.95 -12.32
CA SER A 90 9.24 6.85 -11.37
C SER A 90 10.39 5.87 -11.52
N LEU A 91 11.03 5.51 -10.42
CA LEU A 91 12.10 4.51 -10.38
C LEU A 91 11.60 3.26 -9.65
N VAL A 92 11.55 2.15 -10.37
CA VAL A 92 11.24 0.83 -9.78
C VAL A 92 12.53 0.00 -9.73
N ARG A 93 12.88 -0.50 -8.54
CA ARG A 93 14.06 -1.35 -8.32
C ARG A 93 13.62 -2.65 -7.68
N GLY A 94 14.06 -3.77 -8.24
CA GLY A 94 13.78 -5.10 -7.73
C GLY A 94 14.96 -5.64 -6.91
N PHE A 95 14.66 -6.25 -5.77
CA PHE A 95 15.67 -6.89 -4.92
C PHE A 95 15.24 -8.31 -4.57
N LEU A 96 16.19 -9.23 -4.64
CA LEU A 96 16.03 -10.60 -4.15
C LEU A 96 16.94 -10.83 -2.96
N THR A 97 16.48 -11.60 -1.99
CA THR A 97 17.29 -12.00 -0.85
C THR A 97 18.18 -13.19 -1.24
N GLN A 98 19.45 -13.11 -0.95
CA GLN A 98 20.43 -14.19 -1.14
C GLN A 98 21.20 -14.43 0.16
N LYS A 99 21.55 -15.68 0.43
CA LYS A 99 22.49 -16.02 1.50
C LYS A 99 23.90 -16.01 0.96
N ASP A 100 24.78 -15.31 1.64
CA ASP A 100 26.21 -15.36 1.34
C ASP A 100 26.85 -16.68 1.83
N ARG A 101 28.17 -16.82 1.62
CA ARG A 101 28.94 -18.01 2.05
C ARG A 101 28.97 -18.21 3.57
N ALA A 102 28.74 -17.16 4.34
CA ALA A 102 28.64 -17.20 5.80
C ALA A 102 27.21 -17.51 6.28
N GLY A 103 26.25 -17.55 5.36
CA GLY A 103 24.84 -17.78 5.65
C GLY A 103 24.07 -16.49 6.01
N GLU A 104 24.70 -15.33 5.87
CA GLU A 104 24.06 -14.05 6.09
C GLU A 104 23.16 -13.67 4.92
N VAL A 105 21.97 -13.14 5.22
CA VAL A 105 21.00 -12.73 4.21
C VAL A 105 21.33 -11.33 3.70
N GLN A 106 21.49 -11.21 2.41
CA GLN A 106 21.74 -9.95 1.72
C GLN A 106 20.66 -9.68 0.67
N ALA A 107 20.31 -8.42 0.48
CA ALA A 107 19.46 -7.98 -0.62
C ALA A 107 20.33 -7.70 -1.84
N VAL A 108 20.06 -8.37 -2.94
CA VAL A 108 20.76 -8.20 -4.21
C VAL A 108 19.78 -7.63 -5.23
N GLU A 109 20.14 -6.50 -5.82
CA GLU A 109 19.35 -5.88 -6.88
C GLU A 109 19.34 -6.77 -8.13
N THR A 110 18.19 -6.87 -8.77
CA THR A 110 18.02 -7.64 -10.02
C THR A 110 17.45 -6.76 -11.12
N GLU A 111 17.95 -6.95 -12.34
CA GLU A 111 17.43 -6.34 -13.55
C GLU A 111 16.30 -7.17 -14.19
N GLY A 112 16.06 -8.37 -13.68
CA GLY A 112 15.03 -9.28 -14.19
C GLY A 112 13.63 -8.96 -13.70
N THR A 113 12.64 -9.51 -14.40
CA THR A 113 11.24 -9.48 -13.93
C THR A 113 11.11 -10.32 -12.66
N ILE A 114 10.46 -9.75 -11.65
CA ILE A 114 10.10 -10.47 -10.43
C ILE A 114 8.59 -10.71 -10.47
N GLU A 115 8.17 -11.96 -10.39
CA GLU A 115 6.77 -12.35 -10.28
C GLU A 115 6.52 -12.96 -8.91
N PHE A 116 5.47 -12.52 -8.25
CA PHE A 116 5.02 -13.08 -6.98
C PHE A 116 3.49 -13.03 -6.90
N LYS A 117 2.94 -13.93 -6.10
CA LYS A 117 1.51 -14.06 -5.90
C LYS A 117 1.21 -14.09 -4.40
N GLY A 118 0.17 -13.39 -4.00
CA GLY A 118 -0.25 -13.35 -2.59
C GLY A 118 -1.37 -12.36 -2.36
N ARG A 119 -1.83 -12.28 -1.11
CA ARG A 119 -2.78 -11.28 -0.67
C ARG A 119 -2.08 -9.99 -0.31
N LEU A 120 -2.56 -8.88 -0.86
CA LEU A 120 -2.04 -7.55 -0.59
C LEU A 120 -2.57 -7.03 0.75
N ILE A 121 -1.66 -6.66 1.65
CA ILE A 121 -1.96 -5.88 2.85
C ILE A 121 -0.90 -4.80 3.05
N GLY A 122 -1.26 -3.72 3.71
CA GLY A 122 -0.32 -2.63 3.94
C GLY A 122 -0.98 -1.27 4.07
N GLY A 123 -0.22 -0.24 3.74
CA GLY A 123 -0.63 1.16 3.80
C GLY A 123 0.46 2.07 4.34
N CYS A 124 0.05 3.19 4.92
CA CYS A 124 0.93 4.18 5.53
C CYS A 124 1.54 3.66 6.83
N MET A 125 2.87 3.58 6.89
CA MET A 125 3.60 3.12 8.08
C MET A 125 3.40 4.02 9.29
N ASP A 126 3.16 5.31 9.07
CA ASP A 126 2.87 6.29 10.12
C ASP A 126 1.59 5.90 10.90
N CYS A 127 0.63 5.27 10.23
CA CYS A 127 -0.58 4.71 10.84
C CYS A 127 -0.37 3.30 11.36
N LEU A 128 0.28 2.43 10.56
CA LEU A 128 0.43 1.01 10.88
C LEU A 128 1.21 0.78 12.18
N VAL A 129 2.26 1.56 12.42
CA VAL A 129 3.05 1.47 13.65
C VAL A 129 2.22 1.72 14.91
N ASN A 130 1.19 2.56 14.83
CA ASN A 130 0.28 2.85 15.94
C ASN A 130 -0.75 1.74 16.18
N LEU A 131 -0.98 0.87 15.20
CA LEU A 131 -1.90 -0.26 15.32
C LEU A 131 -1.22 -1.49 15.92
N THR A 132 0.12 -1.59 15.80
CA THR A 132 0.91 -2.74 16.24
C THR A 132 0.77 -2.98 17.74
N GLY A 133 0.38 -4.19 18.11
CA GLY A 133 0.19 -4.61 19.51
C GLY A 133 -1.05 -4.05 20.19
N THR A 134 -1.92 -3.35 19.48
CA THR A 134 -3.21 -2.89 20.00
C THR A 134 -4.28 -3.98 19.87
N LYS A 135 -5.46 -3.74 20.45
CA LYS A 135 -6.63 -4.65 20.28
C LYS A 135 -7.09 -4.80 18.82
N PHE A 136 -6.65 -3.92 17.93
CA PHE A 136 -6.95 -3.94 16.50
C PHE A 136 -5.92 -4.72 15.69
N ASP A 137 -4.79 -5.10 16.30
CA ASP A 137 -3.76 -5.90 15.65
C ASP A 137 -4.22 -7.34 15.47
N GLN A 138 -4.65 -7.67 14.28
CA GLN A 138 -5.09 -9.01 13.88
C GLN A 138 -4.24 -9.57 12.74
N VAL A 139 -3.04 -9.01 12.52
CA VAL A 139 -2.18 -9.36 11.39
C VAL A 139 -1.76 -10.82 11.44
N LYS A 140 -1.31 -11.33 12.59
CA LYS A 140 -0.94 -12.75 12.74
C LYS A 140 -2.10 -13.69 12.38
N SER A 141 -3.31 -13.37 12.82
CA SER A 141 -4.49 -14.18 12.51
C SER A 141 -4.85 -14.13 11.03
N PHE A 142 -4.64 -12.99 10.38
CA PHE A 142 -4.82 -12.83 8.95
C PHE A 142 -3.75 -13.62 8.17
N ASN A 143 -2.49 -13.47 8.51
CA ASN A 143 -1.38 -14.17 7.86
C ASN A 143 -1.53 -15.70 7.99
N GLU A 144 -1.86 -16.21 9.17
CA GLU A 144 -2.10 -17.63 9.38
C GLU A 144 -3.28 -18.16 8.55
N ARG A 145 -4.35 -17.36 8.42
CA ARG A 145 -5.53 -17.73 7.61
C ARG A 145 -5.18 -17.88 6.13
N TYR A 146 -4.28 -17.06 5.62
CA TYR A 146 -3.95 -16.95 4.20
C TYR A 146 -2.52 -17.38 3.86
N LYS A 147 -1.87 -18.13 4.73
CA LYS A 147 -0.48 -18.59 4.55
C LYS A 147 -0.25 -19.37 3.25
N GLU A 148 -1.25 -20.11 2.78
CA GLU A 148 -1.15 -20.89 1.53
C GLU A 148 -1.24 -19.98 0.28
N ASP A 149 -1.85 -18.80 0.40
CA ASP A 149 -1.94 -17.82 -0.69
C ASP A 149 -0.67 -16.98 -0.79
N GLY A 150 0.09 -16.87 0.31
CA GLY A 150 1.17 -15.91 0.51
C GLY A 150 0.69 -14.50 0.84
N ILE A 151 1.55 -13.71 1.44
CA ILE A 151 1.25 -12.32 1.84
C ILE A 151 2.21 -11.37 1.14
N ILE A 152 1.67 -10.33 0.54
CA ILE A 152 2.42 -9.25 -0.11
C ILE A 152 2.18 -7.96 0.66
N TRP A 153 3.25 -7.38 1.20
CA TRP A 153 3.19 -6.09 1.88
C TRP A 153 3.47 -4.95 0.91
N TYR A 154 2.63 -3.93 0.94
CA TYR A 154 2.92 -2.61 0.37
C TYR A 154 3.00 -1.59 1.50
N LEU A 155 4.10 -0.85 1.55
CA LEU A 155 4.37 0.10 2.63
C LEU A 155 4.82 1.43 2.02
N GLU A 156 4.25 2.50 2.51
CA GLU A 156 4.70 3.86 2.22
C GLU A 156 4.77 4.67 3.52
N SER A 157 5.39 5.83 3.49
CA SER A 157 5.50 6.72 4.64
C SER A 157 5.57 8.16 4.18
N CYS A 158 4.87 9.04 4.89
CA CYS A 158 4.85 10.47 4.65
C CYS A 158 5.81 11.21 5.60
N ASP A 159 5.66 11.00 6.92
CA ASP A 159 6.31 11.80 7.95
C ASP A 159 7.53 11.11 8.59
N LEU A 160 7.63 9.78 8.50
CA LEU A 160 8.74 9.04 9.08
C LEU A 160 10.05 9.31 8.35
N ASN A 161 11.05 9.77 9.05
CA ASN A 161 12.41 9.78 8.51
C ASN A 161 13.01 8.35 8.49
N VAL A 162 14.20 8.19 7.91
CA VAL A 162 14.88 6.89 7.76
C VAL A 162 14.96 6.10 9.08
N PHE A 163 15.23 6.77 10.20
CA PHE A 163 15.29 6.11 11.52
C PHE A 163 13.90 5.71 12.01
N GLY A 164 12.90 6.51 11.74
CA GLY A 164 11.50 6.21 12.02
C GLY A 164 11.03 4.98 11.24
N ILE A 165 11.27 4.94 9.94
CA ILE A 165 10.98 3.80 9.06
C ILE A 165 11.66 2.52 9.58
N ARG A 166 12.96 2.59 9.91
CA ARG A 166 13.70 1.45 10.45
C ARG A 166 13.09 0.92 11.74
N ARG A 167 12.70 1.82 12.67
CA ARG A 167 12.06 1.43 13.93
C ARG A 167 10.68 0.82 13.71
N ALA A 168 9.89 1.38 12.79
CA ALA A 168 8.58 0.86 12.42
C ALA A 168 8.69 -0.57 11.88
N ILE A 169 9.58 -0.81 10.92
CA ILE A 169 9.82 -2.14 10.35
C ILE A 169 10.31 -3.12 11.44
N TRP A 170 11.24 -2.70 12.28
CA TRP A 170 11.74 -3.50 13.40
C TRP A 170 10.60 -3.90 14.36
N GLN A 171 9.71 -2.96 14.71
CA GLN A 171 8.54 -3.23 15.54
C GLN A 171 7.59 -4.24 14.87
N MET A 172 7.32 -4.08 13.56
CA MET A 172 6.47 -5.00 12.80
C MET A 172 7.07 -6.41 12.74
N ILE A 173 8.40 -6.54 12.55
CA ILE A 173 9.11 -7.82 12.60
C ILE A 173 8.89 -8.51 13.95
N HIS A 174 9.14 -7.81 15.06
CA HIS A 174 8.98 -8.38 16.40
C HIS A 174 7.52 -8.64 16.80
N ALA A 175 6.58 -7.95 16.17
CA ALA A 175 5.15 -8.25 16.29
C ALA A 175 4.72 -9.46 15.43
N GLY A 176 5.61 -10.02 14.60
CA GLY A 176 5.32 -11.16 13.73
C GLY A 176 4.46 -10.81 12.52
N TRP A 177 4.49 -9.57 12.07
CA TRP A 177 3.67 -9.11 10.95
C TRP A 177 4.14 -9.67 9.60
N PHE A 178 5.42 -10.03 9.49
CA PHE A 178 6.00 -10.58 8.27
C PHE A 178 6.11 -12.11 8.27
N GLU A 179 5.30 -12.79 9.11
CA GLU A 179 5.16 -14.24 9.02
C GLU A 179 4.38 -14.60 7.74
N HIS A 180 4.86 -15.63 7.02
CA HIS A 180 4.28 -16.12 5.75
C HIS A 180 4.32 -15.12 4.56
N VAL A 181 5.27 -14.19 4.57
CA VAL A 181 5.53 -13.24 3.47
C VAL A 181 6.43 -13.87 2.41
#